data_297038f11d9d2281dc562d71520ba144
#
_entry.id   297038f11d9d2281dc562d71520ba144
#
_cell.length_a   1.000
_cell.length_b   1.000
_cell.length_c   1.000
_cell.angle_alpha   90.00
_cell.angle_beta   90.00
_cell.angle_gamma   90.00
#
_symmetry.space_group_name_H-M   'P 1'
#
loop_
_entity.id
_entity.type
_entity.pdbx_description
1 polymer ?
#
loop_
_entity_poly.entity_id
_entity_poly.type
_entity_poly.pdbx_seq_one_letter_code
_entity_poly.pdbx_strand_id
1 'polypeptide(L)'
;HTLGFEPVITEREIKGYSINRVWRAVKRECLYLWANGYVTDVAEFDRGWMTEWHSNIGPFKLMDLIGLQTIYNIENSYYAASGDERDKPPAKLKEMIDAGHLGMKTGQGFYSGYDTEAGNLDVGKK
;
A
#
# COMPACT_ATOMS: atom_id res chain seq x y z
N HIS A 1 24.15 18.02 4.08
CA HIS A 1 23.55 17.66 3.79
C HIS A 1 22.95 17.11 4.55
N THR A 2 22.50 16.83 4.56
CA THR A 2 21.89 16.40 5.19
C THR A 2 21.83 15.24 5.18
N LEU A 3 22.15 14.68 5.79
CA LEU A 3 22.13 13.54 5.86
C LEU A 3 21.25 12.94 5.22
N GLY A 4 21.33 12.21 4.69
CA GLY A 4 20.47 11.42 4.11
C GLY A 4 19.60 11.98 3.16
N PHE A 5 19.71 13.16 2.98
CA PHE A 5 18.85 13.71 2.10
C PHE A 5 19.35 13.87 0.76
N GLU A 6 20.51 13.40 0.51
CA GLU A 6 20.91 13.20 -0.84
C GLU A 6 19.97 12.29 -1.48
N PRO A 7 19.61 12.51 -2.70
CA PRO A 7 18.76 11.56 -3.41
C PRO A 7 19.43 10.22 -3.42
N VAL A 8 18.62 9.22 -3.27
CA VAL A 8 19.13 7.87 -3.40
C VAL A 8 19.56 7.66 -4.82
N ILE A 9 20.80 7.32 -5.01
CA ILE A 9 21.31 7.11 -6.34
C ILE A 9 21.33 5.64 -6.63
N THR A 10 20.69 5.27 -7.70
CA THR A 10 20.67 3.89 -8.13
C THR A 10 21.67 3.74 -9.23
N GLU A 11 22.72 3.02 -8.95
CA GLU A 11 23.78 2.88 -9.91
C GLU A 11 23.43 1.98 -11.05
N ARG A 12 22.43 1.13 -10.86
CA ARG A 12 21.93 0.30 -11.92
C ARG A 12 20.43 0.42 -11.92
N GLU A 13 19.87 0.33 -13.09
CA GLU A 13 18.43 0.37 -13.19
C GLU A 13 17.81 -0.87 -12.64
N ILE A 14 16.77 -0.72 -11.84
CA ILE A 14 15.99 -1.83 -11.37
C ILE A 14 14.54 -1.46 -11.54
N LYS A 15 13.69 -2.47 -11.56
CA LYS A 15 12.27 -2.23 -11.70
C LYS A 15 11.77 -1.44 -10.51
N GLY A 16 11.12 -0.34 -10.80
CA GLY A 16 10.66 0.57 -9.76
C GLY A 16 11.84 1.30 -9.18
N TYR A 17 11.68 2.50 -8.95
CA TYR A 17 12.66 3.33 -8.30
C TYR A 17 13.03 2.71 -6.96
N SER A 18 14.23 2.92 -6.46
CA SER A 18 14.67 2.20 -5.28
C SER A 18 13.79 2.41 -4.06
N ILE A 19 13.30 3.64 -3.84
CA ILE A 19 12.40 3.87 -2.73
C ILE A 19 11.10 3.10 -2.93
N ASN A 20 10.61 3.06 -4.17
CA ASN A 20 9.39 2.32 -4.47
C ASN A 20 9.58 0.83 -4.30
N ARG A 21 10.79 0.35 -4.52
CA ARG A 21 11.04 -1.07 -4.29
C ARG A 21 10.97 -1.42 -2.81
N VAL A 22 11.46 -0.52 -1.95
CA VAL A 22 11.35 -0.76 -0.52
C VAL A 22 9.89 -0.70 -0.09
N TRP A 23 9.16 0.30 -0.58
CA TRP A 23 7.73 0.41 -0.29
C TRP A 23 6.99 -0.82 -0.79
N ARG A 24 7.37 -1.32 -1.96
CA ARG A 24 6.74 -2.51 -2.50
C ARG A 24 6.96 -3.72 -1.60
N ALA A 25 8.15 -3.85 -1.03
CA ALA A 25 8.43 -4.96 -0.11
C ALA A 25 7.55 -4.85 1.13
N VAL A 26 7.36 -3.63 1.63
CA VAL A 26 6.47 -3.40 2.78
C VAL A 26 5.03 -3.78 2.42
N LYS A 27 4.56 -3.34 1.26
CA LYS A 27 3.20 -3.67 0.83
C LYS A 27 3.01 -5.18 0.72
N ARG A 28 3.96 -5.84 0.08
CA ARG A 28 3.84 -7.28 -0.12
C ARG A 28 3.73 -8.01 1.21
N GLU A 29 4.57 -7.62 2.16
CA GLU A 29 4.53 -8.28 3.45
C GLU A 29 3.24 -7.96 4.20
N CYS A 30 2.78 -6.71 4.14
CA CYS A 30 1.53 -6.33 4.78
C CYS A 30 0.36 -7.11 4.20
N LEU A 31 0.32 -7.21 2.88
CA LEU A 31 -0.76 -7.94 2.22
C LEU A 31 -0.72 -9.43 2.58
N TYR A 32 0.47 -9.99 2.67
CA TYR A 32 0.62 -11.38 3.07
C TYR A 32 0.09 -11.61 4.48
N LEU A 33 0.50 -10.76 5.41
CA LEU A 33 0.08 -10.91 6.79
C LEU A 33 -1.43 -10.75 6.94
N TRP A 34 -1.99 -9.80 6.22
CA TRP A 34 -3.43 -9.57 6.25
C TRP A 34 -4.20 -10.73 5.62
N ALA A 35 -3.76 -11.19 4.47
CA ALA A 35 -4.49 -12.23 3.74
C ALA A 35 -4.46 -13.57 4.48
N ASN A 36 -3.42 -13.79 5.27
CA ASN A 36 -3.27 -15.06 5.96
C ASN A 36 -3.67 -15.00 7.44
N GLY A 37 -4.32 -13.92 7.83
CA GLY A 37 -4.93 -13.85 9.16
C GLY A 37 -4.00 -13.44 10.28
N TYR A 38 -2.76 -13.05 9.95
CA TYR A 38 -1.84 -12.58 10.99
C TYR A 38 -2.16 -11.15 11.41
N VAL A 39 -2.71 -10.35 10.50
CA VAL A 39 -3.18 -9.01 10.82
C VAL A 39 -4.69 -9.04 10.64
N THR A 40 -5.42 -8.96 11.74
CA THR A 40 -6.87 -9.00 11.69
C THR A 40 -7.48 -7.62 11.90
N ASP A 41 -6.71 -6.70 12.45
CA ASP A 41 -7.17 -5.33 12.68
C ASP A 41 -6.14 -4.40 12.06
N VAL A 42 -6.44 -3.93 10.85
CA VAL A 42 -5.48 -3.09 10.12
C VAL A 42 -5.23 -1.77 10.84
N ALA A 43 -6.24 -1.25 11.54
CA ALA A 43 -6.06 0.01 12.26
C ALA A 43 -5.06 -0.15 13.40
N GLU A 44 -5.11 -1.26 14.09
CA GLU A 44 -4.16 -1.52 15.15
C GLU A 44 -2.75 -1.69 14.61
N PHE A 45 -2.61 -2.40 13.50
CA PHE A 45 -1.33 -2.56 12.87
C PHE A 45 -0.75 -1.20 12.46
N ASP A 46 -1.58 -0.37 11.85
CA ASP A 46 -1.13 0.95 11.41
C ASP A 46 -0.73 1.83 12.59
N ARG A 47 -1.45 1.73 13.71
CA ARG A 47 -1.05 2.50 14.90
C ARG A 47 0.33 2.08 15.40
N GLY A 48 0.58 0.77 15.42
CA GLY A 48 1.89 0.28 15.82
C GLY A 48 2.99 0.78 14.89
N TRP A 49 2.71 0.75 13.59
CA TRP A 49 3.67 1.24 12.61
C TRP A 49 3.97 2.71 12.83
N MET A 50 2.92 3.52 13.01
CA MET A 50 3.12 4.96 13.20
C MET A 50 3.92 5.27 14.44
N THR A 51 3.67 4.51 15.50
CA THR A 51 4.39 4.72 16.76
C THR A 51 5.86 4.34 16.62
N GLU A 52 6.10 3.17 16.03
CA GLU A 52 7.44 2.64 15.93
C GLU A 52 8.33 3.47 15.02
N TRP A 53 7.77 3.94 13.93
CA TRP A 53 8.57 4.60 12.89
C TRP A 53 8.33 6.10 12.85
N HIS A 54 7.56 6.64 13.80
CA HIS A 54 7.27 8.08 13.87
C HIS A 54 6.69 8.60 12.55
N SER A 55 5.73 7.85 12.03
CA SER A 55 5.13 8.17 10.76
C SER A 55 3.71 8.68 10.97
N ASN A 56 3.22 9.48 10.05
CA ASN A 56 1.87 10.03 10.13
C ASN A 56 0.82 9.11 9.60
N ILE A 57 1.21 8.03 8.93
CA ILE A 57 0.25 7.16 8.26
C ILE A 57 0.82 5.76 8.27
N GLY A 58 -0.06 4.78 8.40
CA GLY A 58 0.37 3.38 8.34
C GLY A 58 0.21 2.81 6.94
N PRO A 59 0.76 1.64 6.71
CA PRO A 59 0.77 1.05 5.36
C PRO A 59 -0.61 0.76 4.80
N PHE A 60 -1.55 0.27 5.62
CA PHE A 60 -2.87 -0.06 5.10
C PHE A 60 -3.64 1.18 4.73
N LYS A 61 -3.56 2.22 5.56
CA LYS A 61 -4.20 3.48 5.24
C LYS A 61 -3.60 4.09 3.98
N LEU A 62 -2.30 3.98 3.84
CA LEU A 62 -1.64 4.51 2.65
C LEU A 62 -2.10 3.77 1.39
N MET A 63 -2.30 2.46 1.49
CA MET A 63 -2.83 1.71 0.36
C MET A 63 -4.23 2.18 -0.02
N ASP A 64 -5.07 2.46 0.98
CA ASP A 64 -6.40 3.02 0.71
C ASP A 64 -6.33 4.37 0.01
N LEU A 65 -5.38 5.19 0.43
CA LEU A 65 -5.20 6.50 -0.15
C LEU A 65 -4.74 6.43 -1.60
N ILE A 66 -3.82 5.53 -1.89
CA ILE A 66 -3.32 5.33 -3.24
C ILE A 66 -4.41 4.71 -4.12
N GLY A 67 -5.19 3.82 -3.58
CA GLY A 67 -6.25 3.13 -4.31
C GLY A 67 -5.88 1.68 -4.54
N LEU A 68 -6.80 0.79 -4.16
CA LEU A 68 -6.48 -0.63 -4.16
C LEU A 68 -6.37 -1.22 -5.55
N GLN A 69 -7.06 -0.64 -6.54
CA GLN A 69 -6.89 -1.11 -7.91
C GLN A 69 -5.46 -0.84 -8.38
N THR A 70 -4.94 0.33 -8.05
CA THR A 70 -3.57 0.69 -8.40
C THR A 70 -2.58 -0.24 -7.70
N ILE A 71 -2.81 -0.49 -6.42
CA ILE A 71 -1.97 -1.41 -5.65
C ILE A 71 -1.96 -2.79 -6.31
N TYR A 72 -3.14 -3.28 -6.66
CA TYR A 72 -3.27 -4.59 -7.26
C TYR A 72 -2.52 -4.65 -8.60
N ASN A 73 -2.65 -3.61 -9.41
CA ASN A 73 -2.00 -3.57 -10.71
C ASN A 73 -0.47 -3.56 -10.57
N ILE A 74 0.02 -2.81 -9.59
CA ILE A 74 1.47 -2.75 -9.35
C ILE A 74 1.99 -4.11 -8.90
N GLU A 75 1.29 -4.74 -7.95
CA GLU A 75 1.72 -6.05 -7.47
C GLU A 75 1.69 -7.08 -8.59
N ASN A 76 0.68 -7.03 -9.45
CA ASN A 76 0.64 -7.92 -10.60
C ASN A 76 1.80 -7.68 -11.56
N SER A 77 2.26 -6.44 -11.70
CA SER A 77 3.38 -6.19 -12.59
C SER A 77 4.66 -6.81 -12.05
N TYR A 78 4.83 -6.84 -10.74
CA TYR A 78 5.96 -7.52 -10.14
C TYR A 78 5.86 -9.04 -10.32
N TYR A 79 4.66 -9.56 -10.14
CA TYR A 79 4.43 -10.98 -10.33
C TYR A 79 4.70 -11.38 -11.79
N ALA A 80 4.22 -10.59 -12.73
CA ALA A 80 4.46 -10.88 -14.14
C ALA A 80 5.94 -10.85 -14.47
N ALA A 81 6.69 -9.97 -13.84
CA ALA A 81 8.12 -9.86 -14.11
C ALA A 81 8.91 -11.02 -13.50
N SER A 82 8.51 -11.48 -12.31
CA SER A 82 9.30 -12.48 -11.59
C SER A 82 8.82 -13.90 -11.80
N GLY A 83 7.52 -14.08 -12.01
CA GLY A 83 6.92 -15.40 -12.03
C GLY A 83 6.92 -16.10 -10.67
N ASP A 84 7.28 -15.39 -9.62
CA ASP A 84 7.37 -15.96 -8.28
C ASP A 84 6.03 -15.82 -7.59
N GLU A 85 5.49 -16.95 -7.14
CA GLU A 85 4.18 -16.94 -6.49
C GLU A 85 4.12 -16.03 -5.26
N ARG A 86 5.26 -15.79 -4.63
CA ARG A 86 5.29 -14.89 -3.49
C ARG A 86 5.00 -13.46 -3.88
N ASP A 87 5.16 -13.12 -5.15
CA ASP A 87 4.89 -11.78 -5.63
C ASP A 87 3.45 -11.59 -6.06
N LYS A 88 2.68 -12.66 -6.11
CA LYS A 88 1.31 -12.59 -6.56
C LYS A 88 0.44 -11.90 -5.52
N PRO A 89 -0.36 -10.92 -5.91
CA PRO A 89 -1.25 -10.28 -4.93
C PRO A 89 -2.28 -11.27 -4.43
N PRO A 90 -2.67 -11.16 -3.16
CA PRO A 90 -3.59 -12.15 -2.60
C PRO A 90 -4.99 -12.05 -3.19
N ALA A 91 -5.66 -13.19 -3.25
CA ALA A 91 -7.02 -13.25 -3.76
C ALA A 91 -7.97 -12.38 -2.95
N LYS A 92 -7.74 -12.25 -1.66
CA LYS A 92 -8.56 -11.39 -0.80
C LYS A 92 -8.58 -9.94 -1.29
N LEU A 93 -7.47 -9.48 -1.83
CA LEU A 93 -7.41 -8.12 -2.35
C LEU A 93 -8.29 -8.00 -3.58
N LYS A 94 -8.23 -9.00 -4.45
CA LYS A 94 -9.07 -9.00 -5.64
C LYS A 94 -10.55 -9.03 -5.27
N GLU A 95 -10.88 -9.76 -4.22
CA GLU A 95 -12.26 -9.82 -3.75
C GLU A 95 -12.76 -8.45 -3.31
N MET A 96 -11.92 -7.69 -2.61
CA MET A 96 -12.29 -6.35 -2.21
C MET A 96 -12.53 -5.47 -3.44
N ILE A 97 -11.65 -5.57 -4.41
CA ILE A 97 -11.77 -4.77 -5.62
C ILE A 97 -13.04 -5.12 -6.38
N ASP A 98 -13.34 -6.42 -6.50
CA ASP A 98 -14.54 -6.87 -7.18
C ASP A 98 -15.82 -6.41 -6.46
N ALA A 99 -15.73 -6.23 -5.16
CA ALA A 99 -16.86 -5.74 -4.38
C ALA A 99 -16.97 -4.20 -4.43
N GLY A 100 -16.06 -3.54 -5.12
CA GLY A 100 -16.10 -2.09 -5.24
C GLY A 100 -15.43 -1.35 -4.10
N HIS A 101 -14.69 -2.06 -3.25
CA HIS A 101 -14.02 -1.44 -2.11
C HIS A 101 -12.61 -1.06 -2.55
N LEU A 102 -12.47 0.11 -3.15
CA LEU A 102 -11.22 0.50 -3.75
C LEU A 102 -10.38 1.45 -2.90
N GLY A 103 -10.88 1.79 -1.73
CA GLY A 103 -10.15 2.67 -0.82
C GLY A 103 -10.92 3.94 -0.55
N MET A 104 -10.17 5.01 -0.29
CA MET A 104 -10.79 6.27 0.13
C MET A 104 -11.79 6.80 -0.88
N LYS A 105 -11.48 6.70 -2.16
CA LYS A 105 -12.36 7.23 -3.19
C LYS A 105 -13.74 6.61 -3.21
N THR A 106 -13.85 5.35 -2.85
CA THR A 106 -15.14 4.66 -2.86
C THR A 106 -15.77 4.59 -1.48
N GLY A 107 -15.15 5.22 -0.49
CA GLY A 107 -15.69 5.24 0.86
C GLY A 107 -15.27 4.05 1.69
N GLN A 108 -14.72 3.03 1.09
CA GLN A 108 -14.33 1.82 1.81
C GLN A 108 -13.19 1.13 1.11
N GLY A 109 -12.20 0.72 1.87
CA GLY A 109 -11.09 -0.12 1.44
C GLY A 109 -10.75 -1.00 2.61
N PHE A 110 -9.49 -0.97 3.06
CA PHE A 110 -9.13 -1.62 4.32
C PHE A 110 -9.84 -0.95 5.49
N TYR A 111 -10.05 0.35 5.39
CA TYR A 111 -10.84 1.09 6.35
C TYR A 111 -12.18 1.43 5.72
N SER A 112 -13.14 1.85 6.54
CA SER A 112 -14.44 2.26 6.03
C SER A 112 -14.82 3.60 6.62
N GLY A 113 -15.94 4.14 6.16
CA GLY A 113 -16.44 5.39 6.71
C GLY A 113 -15.79 6.63 6.15
N TYR A 114 -15.09 6.51 5.03
CA TYR A 114 -14.54 7.69 4.38
C TYR A 114 -15.66 8.55 3.80
N ASP A 115 -15.49 9.85 3.92
CA ASP A 115 -16.38 10.80 3.26
C ASP A 115 -15.84 10.96 1.85
N THR A 116 -16.51 10.38 0.88
CA THR A 116 -15.97 10.33 -0.47
C THR A 116 -15.80 11.70 -1.09
N GLU A 117 -16.71 12.61 -0.79
CA GLU A 117 -16.57 13.96 -1.33
C GLU A 117 -15.43 14.70 -0.70
N ALA A 118 -15.38 14.69 0.63
CA ALA A 118 -14.31 15.35 1.34
C ALA A 118 -12.99 14.64 1.06
N GLY A 119 -13.03 13.31 0.95
CA GLY A 119 -11.83 12.55 0.67
C GLY A 119 -11.20 12.91 -0.64
N ASN A 120 -12.03 13.10 -1.67
CA ASN A 120 -11.51 13.48 -2.97
C ASN A 120 -10.87 14.85 -2.93
N LEU A 121 -11.52 15.78 -2.26
CA LEU A 121 -10.97 17.11 -2.13
C LEU A 121 -9.69 17.10 -1.33
N ASP A 122 -9.68 16.33 -0.27
CA ASP A 122 -8.50 16.28 0.59
C ASP A 122 -7.31 15.69 -0.13
N VAL A 123 -7.52 14.65 -0.88
CA VAL A 123 -6.44 14.06 -1.65
C VAL A 123 -5.90 15.09 -2.65
N GLY A 124 -6.78 15.83 -3.27
CA GLY A 124 -6.34 16.85 -4.21
C GLY A 124 -5.59 17.98 -3.56
N LYS A 125 -5.88 18.26 -2.30
CA LYS A 125 -5.22 19.35 -1.62
C LYS A 125 -3.93 18.93 -0.96
N LYS A 126 -3.81 17.69 -0.70
CA LYS A 126 -2.62 17.22 -0.04
C LYS A 126 -1.64 16.67 -1.02
#